data_7a163d0ff5417598aa8267186b5d1d1e
#
_entry.id   7a163d0ff5417598aa8267186b5d1d1e
#
_cell.length_a   1.000
_cell.length_b   1.000
_cell.length_c   1.000
_cell.angle_alpha   90.00
_cell.angle_beta   90.00
_cell.angle_gamma   90.00
#
_symmetry.space_group_name_H-M   'P 1'
#
loop_
_entity.id
_entity.type
_entity.pdbx_description
1 polymer ?
#
loop_
_entity_poly.entity_id
_entity_poly.type
_entity_poly.pdbx_seq_one_letter_code
_entity_poly.pdbx_strand_id
1 'polypeptide(L)'
;MREEFPQLTLSSFLYMRQVRLNVVAALLSAMARFSNDKLRTVTVINRKWRFTGRQLRKVTAAQIKRQFRTHLQRAAILDEPGFLVAFLHGEYEPTTGVFQLHFHLLTTTDKAVFLLKNLRGRLGYKKTATGAVPIKRRKVRDRPEQFSYLLKSFWPARPVVEIRGQMKRVRGVRRIKGIQHTNYLLWLDRTDFSDILLLNKCVYRNGKFHLAEGCISRR
;
A
#
# COMPACT_ATOMS: atom_id res chain seq x y z
N MET A 1 33.81 -12.66 -20.92
CA MET A 1 32.83 -11.60 -20.67
C MET A 1 31.75 -12.20 -19.77
N ARG A 2 31.55 -11.70 -18.56
CA ARG A 2 30.38 -12.04 -17.74
C ARG A 2 29.21 -11.29 -18.35
N GLU A 3 28.22 -12.00 -18.87
CA GLU A 3 26.93 -11.37 -19.22
C GLU A 3 26.36 -10.79 -17.92
N GLU A 4 26.40 -9.48 -17.78
CA GLU A 4 25.66 -8.79 -16.73
C GLU A 4 24.18 -8.91 -17.08
N PHE A 5 23.48 -9.84 -16.45
CA PHE A 5 22.02 -9.89 -16.54
C PHE A 5 21.45 -8.56 -16.04
N PRO A 6 20.56 -7.92 -16.80
CA PRO A 6 19.97 -6.66 -16.41
C PRO A 6 19.34 -6.81 -15.03
N GLN A 7 19.68 -5.90 -14.12
CA GLN A 7 19.14 -5.92 -12.76
C GLN A 7 17.62 -5.80 -12.81
N LEU A 8 16.92 -6.83 -12.36
CA LEU A 8 15.46 -6.87 -12.37
C LEU A 8 14.90 -5.89 -11.35
N THR A 9 14.18 -4.88 -11.81
CA THR A 9 13.56 -3.84 -10.98
C THR A 9 12.05 -4.08 -10.82
N LEU A 10 11.40 -3.32 -9.94
CA LEU A 10 9.94 -3.40 -9.76
C LEU A 10 9.14 -2.99 -11.01
N SER A 11 9.78 -2.37 -12.02
CA SER A 11 9.17 -2.09 -13.32
C SER A 11 9.02 -3.34 -14.18
N SER A 12 9.82 -4.39 -13.93
CA SER A 12 9.71 -5.68 -14.61
C SER A 12 8.48 -6.45 -14.14
N PHE A 13 7.59 -6.78 -15.08
CA PHE A 13 6.38 -7.57 -14.81
C PHE A 13 6.71 -8.95 -14.21
N LEU A 14 7.72 -9.63 -14.75
CA LEU A 14 8.12 -10.97 -14.28
C LEU A 14 8.67 -10.90 -12.85
N TYR A 15 9.54 -9.93 -12.58
CA TYR A 15 10.10 -9.74 -11.23
C TYR A 15 9.00 -9.35 -10.22
N MET A 16 8.13 -8.40 -10.55
CA MET A 16 7.01 -8.02 -9.68
C MET A 16 6.04 -9.18 -9.42
N ARG A 17 5.80 -10.02 -10.43
CA ARG A 17 4.99 -11.24 -10.25
C ARG A 17 5.65 -12.19 -9.26
N GLN A 18 6.95 -12.45 -9.40
CA GLN A 18 7.70 -13.34 -8.50
C GLN A 18 7.73 -12.78 -7.07
N VAL A 19 8.05 -11.49 -6.90
CA VAL A 19 8.02 -10.82 -5.59
C VAL A 19 6.64 -10.95 -4.95
N ARG A 20 5.57 -10.71 -5.71
CA ARG A 20 4.20 -10.83 -5.21
C ARG A 20 3.88 -12.26 -4.74
N LEU A 21 4.21 -13.28 -5.52
CA LEU A 21 3.95 -14.68 -5.17
C LEU A 21 4.68 -15.07 -3.89
N ASN A 22 5.96 -14.73 -3.77
CA ASN A 22 6.77 -15.01 -2.59
C ASN A 22 6.25 -14.30 -1.35
N VAL A 23 5.91 -13.01 -1.47
CA VAL A 23 5.38 -12.21 -0.36
C VAL A 23 4.02 -12.71 0.10
N VAL A 24 3.12 -13.06 -0.83
CA VAL A 24 1.79 -13.60 -0.49
C VAL A 24 1.92 -14.94 0.22
N ALA A 25 2.78 -15.85 -0.27
CA ALA A 25 3.04 -17.13 0.39
C ALA A 25 3.59 -16.93 1.81
N ALA A 26 4.56 -16.01 1.96
CA ALA A 26 5.14 -15.67 3.25
C ALA A 26 4.10 -15.06 4.22
N LEU A 27 3.19 -14.19 3.73
CA LEU A 27 2.11 -13.65 4.55
C LEU A 27 1.12 -14.73 4.97
N LEU A 28 0.73 -15.63 4.06
CA LEU A 28 -0.19 -16.74 4.37
C LEU A 28 0.40 -17.62 5.48
N SER A 29 1.67 -17.99 5.35
CA SER A 29 2.40 -18.78 6.36
C SER A 29 2.47 -18.05 7.72
N ALA A 30 2.91 -16.79 7.74
CA ALA A 30 3.06 -16.03 8.99
C ALA A 30 1.73 -15.77 9.69
N MET A 31 0.64 -15.60 8.93
CA MET A 31 -0.70 -15.32 9.44
C MET A 31 -1.52 -16.57 9.73
N ALA A 32 -1.02 -17.79 9.47
CA ALA A 32 -1.74 -19.05 9.70
C ALA A 32 -2.24 -19.21 11.14
N ARG A 33 -1.46 -18.71 12.11
CA ARG A 33 -1.78 -18.74 13.54
C ARG A 33 -2.86 -17.75 14.00
N PHE A 34 -3.30 -16.83 13.16
CA PHE A 34 -4.37 -15.90 13.49
C PHE A 34 -5.69 -16.40 12.92
N SER A 35 -6.80 -16.20 13.62
CA SER A 35 -8.13 -16.32 13.04
C SER A 35 -8.43 -15.07 12.17
N ASN A 36 -9.36 -15.20 11.21
CA ASN A 36 -9.70 -14.11 10.28
C ASN A 36 -10.31 -12.89 10.98
N ASP A 37 -11.01 -13.08 12.08
CA ASP A 37 -11.61 -12.02 12.90
C ASP A 37 -10.57 -11.15 13.62
N LYS A 38 -9.36 -11.69 13.87
CA LYS A 38 -8.23 -10.96 14.45
C LYS A 38 -7.43 -10.13 13.45
N LEU A 39 -7.71 -10.26 12.17
CA LEU A 39 -6.99 -9.59 11.08
C LEU A 39 -7.85 -8.55 10.38
N ARG A 40 -7.22 -7.46 9.93
CA ARG A 40 -7.84 -6.43 9.10
C ARG A 40 -6.92 -6.02 7.97
N THR A 41 -7.49 -5.84 6.79
CA THR A 41 -6.86 -5.06 5.75
C THR A 41 -7.30 -3.61 5.86
N VAL A 42 -6.37 -2.68 5.65
CA VAL A 42 -6.63 -1.25 5.72
C VAL A 42 -6.03 -0.58 4.50
N THR A 43 -6.80 0.29 3.84
CA THR A 43 -6.27 1.19 2.81
C THR A 43 -6.17 2.58 3.42
N VAL A 44 -4.99 3.20 3.29
CA VAL A 44 -4.70 4.53 3.85
C VAL A 44 -4.31 5.47 2.73
N ILE A 45 -5.10 6.50 2.49
CA ILE A 45 -4.93 7.51 1.45
C ILE A 45 -4.70 8.86 2.13
N ASN A 46 -3.58 9.51 1.82
CA ASN A 46 -3.33 10.88 2.26
C ASN A 46 -3.53 11.84 1.07
N ARG A 47 -4.31 12.91 1.25
CA ARG A 47 -4.59 13.88 0.18
C ARG A 47 -3.35 14.60 -0.35
N LYS A 48 -2.27 14.65 0.44
CA LYS A 48 -0.99 15.26 0.04
C LYS A 48 -0.13 14.35 -0.86
N TRP A 49 -0.43 13.06 -0.95
CA TRP A 49 0.31 12.11 -1.79
C TRP A 49 -0.29 12.03 -3.19
N ARG A 50 -0.50 13.19 -3.78
CA ARG A 50 -1.00 13.35 -5.16
C ARG A 50 0.05 14.07 -5.99
N PHE A 51 0.41 13.49 -7.12
CA PHE A 51 1.52 13.94 -7.94
C PHE A 51 1.13 13.90 -9.40
N THR A 52 1.42 14.96 -10.15
CA THR A 52 1.46 14.92 -11.62
C THR A 52 2.58 13.99 -12.07
N GLY A 53 2.61 13.57 -13.34
CA GLY A 53 3.70 12.72 -13.85
C GLY A 53 5.07 13.37 -13.67
N ARG A 54 5.19 14.69 -13.83
CA ARG A 54 6.43 15.45 -13.59
C ARG A 54 6.85 15.43 -12.10
N GLN A 55 5.90 15.56 -11.19
CA GLN A 55 6.16 15.51 -9.75
C GLN A 55 6.48 14.08 -9.28
N LEU A 56 5.80 13.05 -9.84
CA LEU A 56 6.07 11.64 -9.52
C LEU A 56 7.54 11.29 -9.83
N ARG A 57 8.10 11.82 -10.90
CA ARG A 57 9.52 11.61 -11.23
C ARG A 57 10.50 12.21 -10.19
N LYS A 58 10.06 13.13 -9.35
CA LYS A 58 10.91 13.78 -8.32
C LYS A 58 10.73 13.18 -6.92
N VAL A 59 9.63 12.51 -6.65
CA VAL A 59 9.36 11.90 -5.34
C VAL A 59 9.83 10.44 -5.32
N THR A 60 10.40 9.98 -4.21
CA THR A 60 10.80 8.58 -4.03
C THR A 60 9.83 7.83 -3.12
N ALA A 61 9.77 6.50 -3.30
CA ALA A 61 8.97 5.63 -2.41
C ALA A 61 9.46 5.72 -0.96
N ALA A 62 10.77 5.78 -0.75
CA ALA A 62 11.40 5.95 0.57
C ALA A 62 10.92 7.22 1.28
N GLN A 63 10.79 8.36 0.55
CA GLN A 63 10.26 9.60 1.12
C GLN A 63 8.82 9.45 1.59
N ILE A 64 7.95 8.84 0.78
CA ILE A 64 6.53 8.61 1.13
C ILE A 64 6.42 7.64 2.32
N LYS A 65 7.22 6.56 2.31
CA LYS A 65 7.29 5.61 3.43
C LYS A 65 7.72 6.29 4.72
N ARG A 66 8.74 7.14 4.68
CA ARG A 66 9.23 7.91 5.85
C ARG A 66 8.16 8.84 6.39
N GLN A 67 7.47 9.59 5.52
CA GLN A 67 6.36 10.45 5.92
C GLN A 67 5.24 9.63 6.60
N PHE A 68 4.87 8.49 6.01
CA PHE A 68 3.85 7.64 6.61
C PHE A 68 4.28 7.11 7.98
N ARG A 69 5.53 6.64 8.11
CA ARG A 69 6.09 6.19 9.39
C ARG A 69 6.03 7.30 10.45
N THR A 70 6.41 8.53 10.09
CA THR A 70 6.31 9.69 11.00
C THR A 70 4.87 9.98 11.40
N HIS A 71 3.90 9.87 10.49
CA HIS A 71 2.49 10.03 10.83
C HIS A 71 1.99 8.96 11.80
N LEU A 72 2.39 7.69 11.58
CA LEU A 72 2.05 6.58 12.49
C LEU A 72 2.66 6.79 13.87
N GLN A 73 3.90 7.26 13.95
CA GLN A 73 4.60 7.55 15.20
C GLN A 73 3.93 8.70 15.96
N ARG A 74 3.66 9.84 15.30
CA ARG A 74 2.96 10.99 15.91
C ARG A 74 1.56 10.68 16.40
N ALA A 75 0.94 9.63 15.87
CA ALA A 75 -0.37 9.15 16.26
C ALA A 75 -0.28 7.95 17.25
N ALA A 76 0.92 7.65 17.78
CA ALA A 76 1.21 6.52 18.70
C ALA A 76 0.82 5.13 18.17
N ILE A 77 0.62 4.98 16.84
CA ILE A 77 0.16 3.72 16.24
C ILE A 77 1.27 2.66 16.25
N LEU A 78 2.53 3.09 16.19
CA LEU A 78 3.66 2.16 16.21
C LEU A 78 3.82 1.48 17.58
N ASP A 79 3.39 2.14 18.65
CA ASP A 79 3.50 1.64 20.03
C ASP A 79 2.34 0.68 20.37
N GLU A 80 1.19 0.85 19.71
CA GLU A 80 0.03 -0.01 19.87
C GLU A 80 0.40 -1.50 19.69
N PRO A 81 -0.11 -2.41 20.53
CA PRO A 81 0.07 -3.86 20.36
C PRO A 81 -0.36 -4.36 18.98
N GLY A 82 0.22 -5.51 18.56
CA GLY A 82 -0.03 -6.08 17.26
C GLY A 82 0.96 -5.60 16.19
N PHE A 83 1.02 -6.33 15.09
CA PHE A 83 1.90 -6.06 13.95
C PHE A 83 1.25 -5.13 12.91
N LEU A 84 2.08 -4.59 12.03
CA LEU A 84 1.64 -3.88 10.82
C LEU A 84 2.59 -4.20 9.67
N VAL A 85 2.01 -4.66 8.55
CA VAL A 85 2.68 -4.83 7.26
C VAL A 85 1.98 -3.89 6.28
N ALA A 86 2.71 -2.97 5.66
CA ALA A 86 2.14 -2.00 4.73
C ALA A 86 2.92 -1.96 3.42
N PHE A 87 2.20 -1.91 2.31
CA PHE A 87 2.76 -1.79 0.97
C PHE A 87 2.31 -0.47 0.34
N LEU A 88 3.28 0.28 -0.19
CA LEU A 88 3.02 1.51 -0.93
C LEU A 88 2.52 1.16 -2.34
N HIS A 89 1.42 1.75 -2.69
CA HIS A 89 0.77 1.61 -3.98
C HIS A 89 0.45 2.97 -4.60
N GLY A 90 0.06 2.94 -5.87
CA GLY A 90 -0.48 4.09 -6.56
C GLY A 90 -1.65 3.74 -7.46
N GLU A 91 -2.39 4.75 -7.84
CA GLU A 91 -3.37 4.73 -8.92
C GLU A 91 -3.27 6.03 -9.70
N TYR A 92 -3.54 5.98 -10.99
CA TYR A 92 -3.63 7.18 -11.82
C TYR A 92 -5.08 7.59 -11.99
N GLU A 93 -5.35 8.87 -11.83
CA GLU A 93 -6.67 9.45 -12.06
C GLU A 93 -6.64 10.30 -13.32
N PRO A 94 -7.18 9.76 -14.46
CA PRO A 94 -7.10 10.44 -15.75
C PRO A 94 -7.79 11.80 -15.78
N THR A 95 -8.90 11.97 -15.04
CA THR A 95 -9.71 13.20 -15.04
C THR A 95 -8.93 14.38 -14.49
N THR A 96 -8.08 14.19 -13.48
CA THR A 96 -7.25 15.24 -12.89
C THR A 96 -5.78 15.16 -13.30
N GLY A 97 -5.38 14.13 -14.06
CA GLY A 97 -4.01 13.95 -14.52
C GLY A 97 -3.00 13.64 -13.42
N VAL A 98 -3.43 13.09 -12.28
CA VAL A 98 -2.58 12.87 -11.12
C VAL A 98 -2.48 11.41 -10.70
N PHE A 99 -1.33 11.06 -10.14
CA PHE A 99 -1.11 9.82 -9.41
C PHE A 99 -1.45 10.03 -7.94
N GLN A 100 -2.30 9.17 -7.37
CA GLN A 100 -2.60 9.12 -5.94
C GLN A 100 -1.86 7.95 -5.31
N LEU A 101 -0.82 8.23 -4.55
CA LEU A 101 -0.14 7.22 -3.75
C LEU A 101 -0.93 6.90 -2.48
N HIS A 102 -0.87 5.64 -2.04
CA HIS A 102 -1.58 5.16 -0.86
C HIS A 102 -0.94 3.88 -0.33
N PHE A 103 -1.23 3.53 0.92
CA PHE A 103 -0.79 2.27 1.49
C PHE A 103 -1.93 1.27 1.61
N HIS A 104 -1.62 0.01 1.31
CA HIS A 104 -2.42 -1.15 1.69
C HIS A 104 -1.73 -1.86 2.85
N LEU A 105 -2.48 -2.09 3.93
CA LEU A 105 -1.96 -2.65 5.16
C LEU A 105 -2.65 -3.95 5.52
N LEU A 106 -1.89 -4.84 6.17
CA LEU A 106 -2.39 -5.95 6.97
C LEU A 106 -1.96 -5.72 8.42
N THR A 107 -2.90 -5.85 9.36
CA THR A 107 -2.64 -5.61 10.78
C THR A 107 -3.68 -6.31 11.66
N THR A 108 -3.46 -6.32 12.97
CA THR A 108 -4.43 -6.82 13.93
C THR A 108 -5.66 -5.92 14.02
N THR A 109 -6.79 -6.49 14.48
CA THR A 109 -8.07 -5.78 14.59
C THR A 109 -7.97 -4.54 15.45
N ASP A 110 -7.35 -4.64 16.64
CA ASP A 110 -7.28 -3.56 17.62
C ASP A 110 -6.40 -2.41 17.08
N LYS A 111 -5.23 -2.75 16.53
CA LYS A 111 -4.35 -1.76 15.89
C LYS A 111 -5.03 -1.07 14.70
N ALA A 112 -5.86 -1.78 13.92
CA ALA A 112 -6.63 -1.19 12.83
C ALA A 112 -7.70 -0.21 13.34
N VAL A 113 -8.35 -0.50 14.47
CA VAL A 113 -9.31 0.41 15.13
C VAL A 113 -8.60 1.65 15.64
N PHE A 114 -7.47 1.47 16.33
CA PHE A 114 -6.67 2.55 16.87
C PHE A 114 -6.14 3.47 15.75
N LEU A 115 -5.63 2.88 14.65
CA LEU A 115 -5.19 3.62 13.47
C LEU A 115 -6.31 4.49 12.90
N LEU A 116 -7.50 3.93 12.73
CA LEU A 116 -8.65 4.68 12.19
C LEU A 116 -9.05 5.84 13.10
N LYS A 117 -9.09 5.62 14.42
CA LYS A 117 -9.42 6.65 15.42
C LYS A 117 -8.41 7.80 15.42
N ASN A 118 -7.13 7.50 15.34
CA ASN A 118 -6.07 8.49 15.57
C ASN A 118 -5.55 9.18 14.31
N LEU A 119 -5.73 8.61 13.11
CA LEU A 119 -5.34 9.27 11.85
C LEU A 119 -6.49 9.98 11.15
N ARG A 120 -7.73 9.51 11.27
CA ARG A 120 -8.86 10.05 10.53
C ARG A 120 -9.08 11.52 10.87
N GLY A 121 -9.17 12.36 9.83
CA GLY A 121 -9.34 13.81 9.99
C GLY A 121 -8.05 14.60 10.28
N ARG A 122 -6.94 13.93 10.56
CA ARG A 122 -5.65 14.55 10.92
C ARG A 122 -4.61 14.39 9.80
N LEU A 123 -3.55 15.19 9.85
CA LEU A 123 -2.32 15.04 9.02
C LEU A 123 -2.57 14.85 7.51
N GLY A 124 -3.68 15.33 6.97
CA GLY A 124 -4.04 15.15 5.56
C GLY A 124 -4.90 13.91 5.27
N TYR A 125 -5.29 13.13 6.28
CA TYR A 125 -6.21 11.99 6.14
C TYR A 125 -7.69 12.45 6.16
N LYS A 126 -8.03 13.31 5.21
CA LYS A 126 -9.38 13.83 4.93
C LYS A 126 -9.86 13.29 3.59
N LYS A 127 -11.16 13.36 3.31
CA LYS A 127 -11.69 13.03 1.98
C LYS A 127 -10.90 13.75 0.89
N THR A 128 -10.54 13.04 -0.16
CA THR A 128 -9.88 13.64 -1.33
C THR A 128 -10.90 14.39 -2.18
N ALA A 129 -10.42 15.26 -3.09
CA ALA A 129 -11.29 15.93 -4.05
C ALA A 129 -12.12 14.97 -4.91
N THR A 130 -11.66 13.73 -5.09
CA THR A 130 -12.34 12.65 -5.81
C THR A 130 -13.25 11.79 -4.91
N GLY A 131 -13.56 12.26 -3.70
CA GLY A 131 -14.45 11.58 -2.76
C GLY A 131 -13.88 10.31 -2.11
N ALA A 132 -12.58 10.00 -2.31
CA ALA A 132 -12.00 8.80 -1.72
C ALA A 132 -11.95 8.90 -0.19
N VAL A 133 -12.42 7.84 0.47
CA VAL A 133 -12.36 7.69 1.92
C VAL A 133 -10.89 7.52 2.34
N PRO A 134 -10.37 8.37 3.24
CA PRO A 134 -8.94 8.40 3.57
C PRO A 134 -8.44 7.12 4.24
N ILE A 135 -9.28 6.48 5.06
CA ILE A 135 -8.94 5.24 5.74
C ILE A 135 -10.12 4.28 5.62
N LYS A 136 -9.91 3.16 4.94
CA LYS A 136 -10.92 2.12 4.73
C LYS A 136 -10.44 0.81 5.32
N ARG A 137 -11.11 0.35 6.38
CA ARG A 137 -10.86 -0.94 7.03
C ARG A 137 -11.82 -2.01 6.48
N ARG A 138 -11.31 -3.24 6.29
CA ARG A 138 -12.08 -4.41 5.90
C ARG A 138 -11.72 -5.61 6.77
N LYS A 139 -12.69 -6.48 7.04
CA LYS A 139 -12.46 -7.80 7.64
C LYS A 139 -11.72 -8.69 6.64
N VAL A 140 -10.86 -9.55 7.14
CA VAL A 140 -10.25 -10.61 6.34
C VAL A 140 -11.28 -11.74 6.24
N ARG A 141 -11.62 -12.12 5.01
CA ARG A 141 -12.54 -13.22 4.69
C ARG A 141 -11.83 -14.26 3.84
N ASP A 142 -11.22 -13.82 2.78
CA ASP A 142 -10.41 -14.61 1.85
C ASP A 142 -8.96 -14.11 1.92
N ARG A 143 -8.09 -14.89 2.55
CA ARG A 143 -6.67 -14.52 2.73
C ARG A 143 -5.92 -14.48 1.41
N PRO A 144 -5.96 -15.52 0.55
CA PRO A 144 -5.28 -15.51 -0.73
C PRO A 144 -5.63 -14.29 -1.57
N GLU A 145 -6.91 -14.00 -1.75
CA GLU A 145 -7.37 -12.85 -2.52
C GLU A 145 -6.92 -11.53 -1.88
N GLN A 146 -7.21 -11.33 -0.59
CA GLN A 146 -6.96 -10.07 0.09
C GLN A 146 -5.46 -9.81 0.30
N PHE A 147 -4.64 -10.83 0.57
CA PHE A 147 -3.19 -10.66 0.70
C PHE A 147 -2.54 -10.38 -0.66
N SER A 148 -3.03 -11.03 -1.72
CA SER A 148 -2.59 -10.71 -3.07
C SER A 148 -2.94 -9.29 -3.49
N TYR A 149 -4.02 -8.72 -2.97
CA TYR A 149 -4.42 -7.33 -3.20
C TYR A 149 -3.51 -6.32 -2.48
N LEU A 150 -2.83 -6.71 -1.39
CA LEU A 150 -1.91 -5.82 -0.68
C LEU A 150 -0.72 -5.42 -1.53
N LEU A 151 -0.23 -6.31 -2.38
CA LEU A 151 0.90 -6.07 -3.29
C LEU A 151 0.46 -6.32 -4.74
N LYS A 152 -0.22 -5.35 -5.31
CA LYS A 152 -0.63 -5.40 -6.72
C LYS A 152 0.57 -5.29 -7.65
N SER A 153 0.56 -6.08 -8.71
CA SER A 153 1.61 -6.06 -9.74
C SER A 153 1.51 -4.87 -10.70
N PHE A 154 0.47 -4.05 -10.63
CA PHE A 154 0.30 -2.87 -11.49
C PHE A 154 -0.56 -1.80 -10.82
N TRP A 155 -0.35 -0.54 -11.23
CA TRP A 155 -1.20 0.56 -10.83
C TRP A 155 -2.36 0.74 -11.81
N PRO A 156 -3.61 0.84 -11.33
CA PRO A 156 -4.76 1.06 -12.19
C PRO A 156 -4.91 2.52 -12.56
N ALA A 157 -5.50 2.76 -13.74
CA ALA A 157 -6.16 4.02 -14.05
C ALA A 157 -7.61 3.97 -13.53
N ARG A 158 -8.01 4.98 -12.76
CA ARG A 158 -9.35 5.09 -12.18
C ARG A 158 -9.97 6.44 -12.51
N PRO A 159 -10.73 6.53 -13.61
CA PRO A 159 -11.46 7.75 -13.94
C PRO A 159 -12.46 8.11 -12.84
N VAL A 160 -12.65 9.41 -12.68
CA VAL A 160 -13.68 9.98 -11.83
C VAL A 160 -14.71 10.64 -12.74
N VAL A 161 -15.98 10.45 -12.45
CA VAL A 161 -17.09 11.08 -13.15
C VAL A 161 -17.93 11.84 -12.14
N GLU A 162 -18.51 12.93 -12.59
CA GLU A 162 -19.49 13.66 -11.79
C GLU A 162 -20.87 13.00 -11.95
N ILE A 163 -21.49 12.64 -10.84
CA ILE A 163 -22.85 12.09 -10.79
C ILE A 163 -23.62 12.90 -9.73
N ARG A 164 -24.63 13.65 -10.18
CA ARG A 164 -25.49 14.49 -9.31
C ARG A 164 -24.66 15.42 -8.41
N GLY A 165 -23.74 16.19 -9.00
CA GLY A 165 -22.88 17.12 -8.29
C GLY A 165 -21.79 16.48 -7.39
N GLN A 166 -21.65 15.15 -7.43
CA GLN A 166 -20.65 14.44 -6.64
C GLN A 166 -19.64 13.72 -7.52
N MET A 167 -18.36 13.94 -7.23
CA MET A 167 -17.28 13.20 -7.89
C MET A 167 -17.25 11.74 -7.40
N LYS A 168 -17.51 10.79 -8.31
CA LYS A 168 -17.51 9.35 -8.02
C LYS A 168 -16.52 8.62 -8.91
N ARG A 169 -15.79 7.68 -8.32
CA ARG A 169 -14.86 6.81 -9.05
C ARG A 169 -15.63 5.77 -9.86
N VAL A 170 -15.28 5.61 -11.12
CA VAL A 170 -15.81 4.54 -11.96
C VAL A 170 -15.34 3.19 -11.42
N ARG A 171 -16.23 2.20 -11.39
CA ARG A 171 -15.93 0.86 -10.83
C ARG A 171 -14.92 0.05 -11.65
N GLY A 172 -14.79 0.31 -12.92
CA GLY A 172 -13.84 -0.40 -13.79
C GLY A 172 -12.38 -0.07 -13.49
N VAL A 173 -11.50 -1.08 -13.60
CA VAL A 173 -10.05 -0.92 -13.54
C VAL A 173 -9.53 -0.87 -14.98
N ARG A 174 -8.87 0.21 -15.35
CA ARG A 174 -8.22 0.37 -16.66
C ARG A 174 -6.70 0.40 -16.48
N ARG A 175 -5.96 0.03 -17.51
CA ARG A 175 -4.51 0.21 -17.54
C ARG A 175 -4.16 1.67 -17.77
N ILE A 176 -3.09 2.15 -17.13
CA ILE A 176 -2.48 3.43 -17.44
C ILE A 176 -1.91 3.33 -18.85
N LYS A 177 -2.06 4.37 -19.67
CA LYS A 177 -1.61 4.40 -21.07
C LYS A 177 -0.70 5.61 -21.33
N GLY A 178 0.03 5.56 -22.46
CA GLY A 178 0.85 6.67 -22.96
C GLY A 178 1.91 7.11 -21.96
N ILE A 179 2.26 8.38 -21.99
CA ILE A 179 3.33 8.99 -21.16
C ILE A 179 3.16 8.75 -19.66
N GLN A 180 1.92 8.58 -19.19
CA GLN A 180 1.67 8.32 -17.78
C GLN A 180 2.07 6.89 -17.40
N HIS A 181 1.94 5.94 -18.30
CA HIS A 181 2.47 4.58 -18.10
C HIS A 181 4.00 4.60 -18.03
N THR A 182 4.66 5.34 -18.91
CA THR A 182 6.11 5.54 -18.85
C THR A 182 6.56 6.18 -17.53
N ASN A 183 5.89 7.25 -17.08
CA ASN A 183 6.20 7.90 -15.79
C ASN A 183 6.07 6.93 -14.61
N TYR A 184 5.07 6.07 -14.62
CA TYR A 184 4.85 5.04 -13.62
C TYR A 184 5.96 3.98 -13.64
N LEU A 185 6.33 3.46 -14.82
CA LEU A 185 7.39 2.46 -14.95
C LEU A 185 8.75 3.02 -14.53
N LEU A 186 9.11 4.22 -14.95
CA LEU A 186 10.34 4.91 -14.53
C LEU A 186 10.39 5.16 -13.03
N TRP A 187 9.24 5.36 -12.38
CA TRP A 187 9.19 5.48 -10.93
C TRP A 187 9.44 4.15 -10.25
N LEU A 188 8.85 3.06 -10.75
CA LEU A 188 9.09 1.70 -10.24
C LEU A 188 10.53 1.22 -10.49
N ASP A 189 11.12 1.61 -11.62
CA ASP A 189 12.45 1.20 -12.03
C ASP A 189 13.53 1.61 -11.02
N ARG A 190 13.38 2.76 -10.41
CA ARG A 190 14.27 3.30 -9.38
C ARG A 190 13.80 3.05 -7.94
N THR A 191 12.84 2.15 -7.75
CA THR A 191 12.24 1.85 -6.46
C THR A 191 12.60 0.45 -6.04
N ASP A 192 13.24 0.29 -4.90
CA ASP A 192 13.50 -1.02 -4.32
C ASP A 192 12.27 -1.58 -3.62
N PHE A 193 12.20 -2.92 -3.51
CA PHE A 193 11.12 -3.57 -2.77
C PHE A 193 11.06 -3.09 -1.31
N SER A 194 12.20 -2.90 -0.68
CA SER A 194 12.30 -2.37 0.68
C SER A 194 11.67 -0.99 0.82
N ASP A 195 11.68 -0.16 -0.23
CA ASP A 195 11.13 1.20 -0.20
C ASP A 195 9.61 1.24 -0.21
N ILE A 196 8.98 0.24 -0.82
CA ILE A 196 7.51 0.13 -0.81
C ILE A 196 6.97 -0.65 0.39
N LEU A 197 7.83 -1.29 1.18
CA LEU A 197 7.46 -2.11 2.33
C LEU A 197 7.73 -1.35 3.65
N LEU A 198 6.70 -1.18 4.49
CA LEU A 198 6.83 -0.65 5.84
C LEU A 198 6.35 -1.71 6.83
N LEU A 199 7.20 -1.98 7.82
CA LEU A 199 6.98 -2.99 8.85
C LEU A 199 7.01 -2.36 10.24
N ASN A 200 6.13 -2.85 11.14
CA ASN A 200 6.16 -2.54 12.56
C ASN A 200 5.81 -3.78 13.37
N LYS A 201 6.63 -4.07 14.39
CA LYS A 201 6.56 -5.28 15.22
C LYS A 201 6.57 -6.58 14.40
N CYS A 202 7.20 -6.52 13.23
CA CYS A 202 7.52 -7.67 12.37
C CYS A 202 8.72 -7.32 11.49
N VAL A 203 9.42 -8.35 10.99
CA VAL A 203 10.51 -8.23 10.03
C VAL A 203 10.28 -9.19 8.86
N TYR A 204 10.77 -8.82 7.67
CA TYR A 204 10.79 -9.69 6.50
C TYR A 204 12.24 -10.06 6.22
N ARG A 205 12.59 -11.32 6.41
CA ARG A 205 13.95 -11.84 6.25
C ARG A 205 13.91 -13.23 5.66
N ASN A 206 14.81 -13.53 4.72
CA ASN A 206 14.92 -14.83 4.05
C ASN A 206 13.57 -15.33 3.48
N GLY A 207 12.80 -14.43 2.83
CA GLY A 207 11.50 -14.77 2.25
C GLY A 207 10.37 -15.04 3.26
N LYS A 208 10.55 -14.75 4.55
CA LYS A 208 9.58 -15.03 5.62
C LYS A 208 9.28 -13.78 6.45
N PHE A 209 8.04 -13.67 6.93
CA PHE A 209 7.66 -12.67 7.94
C PHE A 209 7.82 -13.27 9.35
N HIS A 210 8.60 -12.61 10.18
CA HIS A 210 8.76 -12.93 11.60
C HIS A 210 8.08 -11.84 12.42
N LEU A 211 7.13 -12.24 13.24
CA LEU A 211 6.41 -11.32 14.14
C LEU A 211 7.14 -11.23 15.48
N ALA A 212 7.22 -10.01 16.02
CA ALA A 212 7.76 -9.81 17.36
C ALA A 212 6.90 -10.53 18.43
N GLU A 213 7.52 -10.91 19.53
CA GLU A 213 6.83 -11.45 20.69
C GLU A 213 5.78 -10.45 21.19
N GLY A 214 4.65 -10.96 21.70
CA GLY A 214 3.55 -10.11 22.18
C GLY A 214 2.62 -9.55 21.08
N CYS A 215 2.86 -9.84 19.80
CA CYS A 215 1.90 -9.49 18.73
C CYS A 215 0.60 -10.30 18.79
N ILE A 216 0.59 -11.38 19.56
CA ILE A 216 -0.61 -12.19 19.86
C ILE A 216 -0.99 -11.86 21.30
N SER A 217 -2.16 -11.28 21.51
CA SER A 217 -2.74 -11.16 22.83
C SER A 217 -2.81 -12.57 23.44
N ARG A 218 -2.01 -12.82 24.49
CA ARG A 218 -2.27 -13.98 25.34
C ARG A 218 -3.69 -13.76 25.90
N ARG A 219 -4.55 -14.70 25.65
CA ARG A 219 -5.82 -14.79 26.37
C ARG A 219 -5.53 -15.10 27.83
#